data_31ace3db3971fdf26a07e66c8d928149
#
_entry.id   31ace3db3971fdf26a07e66c8d928149
#
_cell.length_a   1.000
_cell.length_b   1.000
_cell.length_c   1.000
_cell.angle_alpha   90.00
_cell.angle_beta   90.00
_cell.angle_gamma   90.00
#
_symmetry.space_group_name_H-M   'P 1'
#
loop_
_entity.id
_entity.type
_entity.pdbx_description
1 polymer ?
#
loop_
_entity_poly.entity_id
_entity_poly.type
_entity_poly.pdbx_seq_one_letter_code
_entity_poly.pdbx_strand_id
1 'polypeptide(L)'
;MNKIILFNPAEGTLNSGDFIIEKYIKEEMAFLLSDSIIAEFGTHLPIAHMYQNIRKNITRKACDEATYKFLCGSSMIKTSLLRLSPDWSLTLSSCPYYRNSIAIGMGIGKNSSFVDPYTRLIYHGIFSKEYIHSTRDEKTKIFLEQMGLKAINTGCPTLWGLTDEFCNKIPHQRKNKAIFTLTYNNPSPEDKILIDILSSEYDKLYFWVQGFGDLDYLKSLTDISNIEIIGHSLSAYENVLNSYDDFDYVGTRLHAGIFAIRRSENYYYFYR
;
A
#
# COMPACT_ATOMS: atom_id res chain seq x y z
N MET A 1 6.47 -27.29 8.24
CA MET A 1 6.71 -25.84 8.21
C MET A 1 6.55 -25.36 6.78
N ASN A 2 5.69 -24.38 6.54
CA ASN A 2 5.46 -23.83 5.21
C ASN A 2 6.66 -22.96 4.78
N LYS A 3 6.92 -22.93 3.47
CA LYS A 3 7.81 -21.95 2.84
C LYS A 3 6.96 -20.91 2.13
N ILE A 4 7.01 -19.66 2.56
CA ILE A 4 6.17 -18.58 2.04
C ILE A 4 7.03 -17.52 1.40
N ILE A 5 6.61 -17.03 0.23
CA ILE A 5 7.18 -15.88 -0.42
C ILE A 5 6.17 -14.73 -0.40
N LEU A 6 6.61 -13.59 0.10
CA LEU A 6 5.88 -12.33 0.04
C LEU A 6 6.52 -11.44 -1.03
N PHE A 7 5.73 -11.04 -2.02
CA PHE A 7 6.12 -9.98 -2.94
C PHE A 7 5.56 -8.66 -2.41
N ASN A 8 6.45 -7.85 -1.90
CA ASN A 8 6.16 -6.75 -0.99
C ASN A 8 6.28 -5.39 -1.70
N PRO A 9 5.27 -4.50 -1.65
CA PRO A 9 5.35 -3.17 -2.25
C PRO A 9 6.21 -2.18 -1.45
N ALA A 10 6.58 -2.47 -0.21
CA ALA A 10 7.37 -1.56 0.62
C ALA A 10 8.85 -1.52 0.22
N GLU A 11 9.36 -2.58 -0.42
CA GLU A 11 10.75 -2.63 -0.86
C GLU A 11 10.97 -1.81 -2.14
N GLY A 12 11.81 -0.77 -2.06
CA GLY A 12 12.11 0.11 -3.18
C GLY A 12 11.06 1.19 -3.45
N THR A 13 10.12 1.40 -2.53
CA THR A 13 9.09 2.43 -2.64
C THR A 13 9.61 3.83 -2.27
N LEU A 14 8.98 4.86 -2.86
CA LEU A 14 9.15 6.27 -2.48
C LEU A 14 7.94 6.79 -1.69
N ASN A 15 7.08 5.88 -1.18
CA ASN A 15 5.84 6.20 -0.50
C ASN A 15 5.68 5.36 0.77
N SER A 16 5.82 5.97 1.93
CA SER A 16 5.71 5.28 3.22
C SER A 16 4.34 4.62 3.48
N GLY A 17 3.33 4.92 2.67
CA GLY A 17 2.05 4.20 2.70
C GLY A 17 2.16 2.71 2.37
N ASP A 18 3.16 2.31 1.60
CA ASP A 18 3.39 0.91 1.25
C ASP A 18 3.92 0.12 2.46
N PHE A 19 4.68 0.74 3.36
CA PHE A 19 5.07 0.13 4.65
C PHE A 19 3.88 -0.11 5.57
N ILE A 20 2.85 0.76 5.49
CA ILE A 20 1.61 0.57 6.24
C ILE A 20 0.85 -0.66 5.71
N ILE A 21 0.77 -0.80 4.38
CA ILE A 21 0.13 -1.97 3.75
C ILE A 21 0.86 -3.25 4.17
N GLU A 22 2.18 -3.27 4.05
CA GLU A 22 3.03 -4.40 4.45
C GLU A 22 2.78 -4.79 5.90
N LYS A 23 2.85 -3.81 6.81
CA LYS A 23 2.67 -4.01 8.25
C LYS A 23 1.35 -4.73 8.54
N TYR A 24 0.25 -4.19 8.01
CA TYR A 24 -1.07 -4.76 8.28
C TYR A 24 -1.30 -6.10 7.58
N ILE A 25 -0.75 -6.34 6.40
CA ILE A 25 -0.79 -7.69 5.79
C ILE A 25 -0.09 -8.69 6.69
N LYS A 26 1.10 -8.37 7.23
CA LYS A 26 1.84 -9.26 8.12
C LYS A 26 1.10 -9.50 9.44
N GLU A 27 0.49 -8.46 10.02
CA GLU A 27 -0.31 -8.57 11.23
C GLU A 27 -1.54 -9.47 11.01
N GLU A 28 -2.32 -9.23 9.97
CA GLU A 28 -3.54 -9.98 9.67
C GLU A 28 -3.26 -11.43 9.22
N MET A 29 -2.09 -11.68 8.66
CA MET A 29 -1.64 -13.02 8.25
C MET A 29 -0.75 -13.71 9.30
N ALA A 30 -0.59 -13.15 10.49
CA ALA A 30 0.30 -13.68 11.52
C ALA A 30 0.02 -15.15 11.86
N PHE A 31 -1.25 -15.58 11.82
CA PHE A 31 -1.66 -16.99 12.03
C PHE A 31 -1.01 -17.97 11.05
N LEU A 32 -0.66 -17.52 9.84
CA LEU A 32 0.01 -18.33 8.82
C LEU A 32 1.53 -18.10 8.81
N LEU A 33 1.96 -16.87 9.08
CA LEU A 33 3.36 -16.46 8.93
C LEU A 33 4.23 -16.89 10.11
N SER A 34 3.69 -16.93 11.35
CA SER A 34 4.46 -17.19 12.57
C SER A 34 5.21 -18.54 12.57
N ASP A 35 4.61 -19.56 11.97
CA ASP A 35 5.17 -20.92 11.88
C ASP A 35 5.73 -21.25 10.48
N SER A 36 6.13 -20.24 9.71
CA SER A 36 6.59 -20.41 8.34
C SER A 36 7.99 -19.86 8.13
N ILE A 37 8.70 -20.42 7.14
CA ILE A 37 9.94 -19.84 6.61
C ILE A 37 9.53 -18.80 5.58
N ILE A 38 9.88 -17.53 5.79
CA ILE A 38 9.46 -16.41 4.96
C ILE A 38 10.66 -15.88 4.16
N ALA A 39 10.47 -15.65 2.87
CA ALA A 39 11.34 -14.85 2.04
C ALA A 39 10.54 -13.71 1.40
N GLU A 40 11.14 -12.52 1.34
CA GLU A 40 10.49 -11.31 0.82
C GLU A 40 11.25 -10.75 -0.38
N PHE A 41 10.50 -10.28 -1.37
CA PHE A 41 11.05 -9.63 -2.57
C PHE A 41 10.22 -8.40 -2.91
N GLY A 42 10.91 -7.30 -3.26
CA GLY A 42 10.25 -6.07 -3.66
C GLY A 42 9.52 -6.22 -5.01
N THR A 43 8.32 -5.64 -5.11
CA THR A 43 7.61 -5.57 -6.40
C THR A 43 8.14 -4.47 -7.31
N HIS A 44 8.68 -3.40 -6.73
CA HIS A 44 9.30 -2.27 -7.47
C HIS A 44 10.65 -2.63 -8.08
N LEU A 45 11.29 -3.70 -7.61
CA LEU A 45 12.63 -4.12 -8.01
C LEU A 45 12.58 -5.42 -8.81
N PRO A 46 13.51 -5.65 -9.75
CA PRO A 46 13.66 -6.94 -10.38
C PRO A 46 14.05 -8.00 -9.33
N ILE A 47 13.33 -9.14 -9.29
CA ILE A 47 13.62 -10.24 -8.35
C ILE A 47 15.01 -10.84 -8.58
N ALA A 48 15.45 -10.85 -9.82
CA ALA A 48 16.75 -11.40 -10.23
C ALA A 48 17.34 -10.60 -11.37
N HIS A 49 18.64 -10.43 -11.36
CA HIS A 49 19.36 -9.85 -12.48
C HIS A 49 19.29 -10.79 -13.70
N MET A 50 19.31 -10.24 -14.92
CA MET A 50 19.23 -11.02 -16.17
C MET A 50 20.26 -12.16 -16.22
N TYR A 51 21.48 -11.92 -15.75
CA TYR A 51 22.53 -12.92 -15.66
C TYR A 51 22.18 -14.10 -14.72
N GLN A 52 21.48 -13.84 -13.62
CA GLN A 52 21.03 -14.88 -12.69
C GLN A 52 19.95 -15.77 -13.31
N ASN A 53 19.18 -15.25 -14.26
CA ASN A 53 18.16 -16.05 -14.97
C ASN A 53 18.75 -17.12 -15.90
N ILE A 54 20.01 -16.97 -16.33
CA ILE A 54 20.68 -17.89 -17.25
C ILE A 54 21.38 -19.02 -16.49
N ARG A 55 21.73 -18.83 -15.23
CA ARG A 55 22.43 -19.83 -14.39
C ARG A 55 21.51 -20.47 -13.35
N LYS A 56 22.02 -21.53 -12.67
CA LYS A 56 21.33 -22.10 -11.50
C LYS A 56 21.07 -20.99 -10.47
N ASN A 57 19.80 -20.60 -10.34
CA ASN A 57 19.40 -19.47 -9.55
C ASN A 57 18.70 -19.98 -8.27
N ILE A 58 19.34 -19.74 -7.12
CA ILE A 58 18.82 -20.16 -5.81
C ILE A 58 17.46 -19.50 -5.51
N THR A 59 17.27 -18.24 -5.92
CA THR A 59 15.99 -17.52 -5.75
C THR A 59 14.89 -18.20 -6.54
N ARG A 60 15.18 -18.62 -7.79
CA ARG A 60 14.21 -19.35 -8.61
C ARG A 60 13.81 -20.67 -7.96
N LYS A 61 14.79 -21.41 -7.44
CA LYS A 61 14.54 -22.66 -6.73
C LYS A 61 13.68 -22.41 -5.50
N ALA A 62 13.96 -21.37 -4.71
CA ALA A 62 13.13 -21.00 -3.56
C ALA A 62 11.68 -20.66 -3.96
N CYS A 63 11.49 -19.95 -5.08
CA CYS A 63 10.15 -19.65 -5.61
C CYS A 63 9.41 -20.91 -6.10
N ASP A 64 10.13 -21.87 -6.70
CA ASP A 64 9.53 -23.12 -7.18
C ASP A 64 9.17 -24.07 -6.01
N GLU A 65 9.92 -24.05 -4.90
CA GLU A 65 9.69 -24.84 -3.69
C GLU A 65 8.73 -24.19 -2.68
N ALA A 66 8.31 -22.95 -2.90
CA ALA A 66 7.43 -22.26 -1.98
C ALA A 66 6.05 -22.94 -1.90
N THR A 67 5.55 -23.13 -0.67
CA THR A 67 4.20 -23.62 -0.40
C THR A 67 3.17 -22.61 -0.88
N TYR A 68 3.40 -21.34 -0.56
CA TYR A 68 2.56 -20.21 -0.97
C TYR A 68 3.41 -19.03 -1.42
N LYS A 69 2.86 -18.28 -2.37
CA LYS A 69 3.43 -17.01 -2.85
C LYS A 69 2.33 -15.96 -2.82
N PHE A 70 2.52 -14.90 -2.05
CA PHE A 70 1.55 -13.82 -1.92
C PHE A 70 2.07 -12.55 -2.59
N LEU A 71 1.23 -11.98 -3.44
CA LEU A 71 1.39 -10.64 -4.00
C LEU A 71 0.68 -9.67 -3.07
N CYS A 72 1.45 -9.00 -2.23
CA CYS A 72 0.96 -8.07 -1.23
C CYS A 72 0.57 -6.75 -1.88
N GLY A 73 -0.68 -6.35 -1.66
CA GLY A 73 -1.37 -5.37 -2.45
C GLY A 73 -0.86 -3.95 -2.40
N SER A 74 -1.00 -3.32 -3.51
CA SER A 74 -1.14 -1.89 -3.78
C SER A 74 -1.86 -1.76 -5.13
N SER A 75 -1.87 -0.58 -5.77
CA SER A 75 -2.46 -0.38 -7.12
C SER A 75 -1.57 -0.93 -8.25
N MET A 76 -1.09 -2.16 -8.13
CA MET A 76 -0.09 -2.72 -9.05
C MET A 76 -0.68 -3.27 -10.36
N ILE A 77 -1.95 -3.69 -10.38
CA ILE A 77 -2.57 -4.24 -11.58
C ILE A 77 -2.74 -3.14 -12.62
N LYS A 78 -2.30 -3.44 -13.85
CA LYS A 78 -2.44 -2.55 -15.01
C LYS A 78 -3.18 -3.28 -16.13
N THR A 79 -3.90 -2.56 -16.95
CA THR A 79 -4.56 -3.12 -18.14
C THR A 79 -3.57 -3.34 -19.31
N SER A 80 -2.40 -2.71 -19.24
CA SER A 80 -1.30 -2.91 -20.20
C SER A 80 0.06 -2.89 -19.49
N LEU A 81 0.83 -3.94 -19.70
CA LEU A 81 2.22 -4.11 -19.27
C LEU A 81 3.23 -3.84 -20.41
N LEU A 82 2.77 -3.41 -21.58
CA LEU A 82 3.63 -3.02 -22.69
C LEU A 82 4.53 -1.83 -22.35
N ARG A 83 4.09 -0.98 -21.40
CA ARG A 83 4.91 0.05 -20.78
C ARG A 83 5.32 -0.42 -19.40
N LEU A 84 6.62 -0.43 -19.13
CA LEU A 84 7.14 -0.75 -17.81
C LEU A 84 6.52 0.20 -16.77
N SER A 85 6.00 -0.37 -15.69
CA SER A 85 5.45 0.38 -14.58
C SER A 85 6.47 0.45 -13.44
N PRO A 86 6.71 1.61 -12.85
CA PRO A 86 7.58 1.71 -11.69
C PRO A 86 7.02 0.95 -10.47
N ASP A 87 5.68 0.76 -10.41
CA ASP A 87 5.03 0.11 -9.27
C ASP A 87 5.18 -1.41 -9.28
N TRP A 88 5.50 -2.01 -10.43
CA TRP A 88 5.70 -3.45 -10.56
C TRP A 88 6.62 -3.79 -11.74
N SER A 89 7.80 -4.29 -11.41
CA SER A 89 8.81 -4.71 -12.40
C SER A 89 8.48 -6.08 -13.01
N LEU A 90 7.30 -6.20 -13.63
CA LEU A 90 6.80 -7.46 -14.20
C LEU A 90 7.07 -7.56 -15.69
N THR A 91 7.79 -8.62 -16.08
CA THR A 91 8.13 -8.96 -17.47
C THR A 91 7.99 -10.47 -17.70
N LEU A 92 8.04 -10.93 -18.94
CA LEU A 92 8.01 -12.37 -19.24
C LEU A 92 9.15 -13.13 -18.54
N SER A 93 10.33 -12.55 -18.41
CA SER A 93 11.47 -13.18 -17.72
C SER A 93 11.28 -13.30 -16.22
N SER A 94 10.42 -12.48 -15.60
CA SER A 94 10.10 -12.54 -14.18
C SER A 94 8.90 -13.46 -13.86
N CYS A 95 8.06 -13.79 -14.86
CA CYS A 95 6.88 -14.66 -14.65
C CYS A 95 7.18 -15.96 -13.90
N PRO A 96 8.30 -16.65 -14.18
CA PRO A 96 8.60 -17.88 -13.47
C PRO A 96 8.70 -17.74 -11.94
N TYR A 97 9.15 -16.61 -11.43
CA TYR A 97 9.25 -16.34 -9.99
C TYR A 97 7.88 -16.17 -9.35
N TYR A 98 6.97 -15.51 -10.07
CA TYR A 98 5.61 -15.20 -9.63
C TYR A 98 4.59 -16.33 -9.86
N ARG A 99 4.95 -17.42 -10.56
CA ARG A 99 3.99 -18.49 -10.89
C ARG A 99 3.22 -18.98 -9.68
N ASN A 100 1.90 -19.15 -9.82
CA ASN A 100 0.97 -19.57 -8.78
C ASN A 100 0.89 -18.59 -7.59
N SER A 101 1.10 -17.31 -7.80
CA SER A 101 0.94 -16.30 -6.75
C SER A 101 -0.54 -16.00 -6.48
N ILE A 102 -0.81 -15.68 -5.24
CA ILE A 102 -2.14 -15.31 -4.71
C ILE A 102 -2.10 -13.81 -4.42
N ALA A 103 -3.04 -13.06 -4.98
CA ALA A 103 -3.19 -11.64 -4.68
C ALA A 103 -3.80 -11.43 -3.29
N ILE A 104 -3.25 -10.49 -2.51
CA ILE A 104 -3.76 -10.07 -1.21
C ILE A 104 -4.00 -8.55 -1.25
N GLY A 105 -5.28 -8.14 -1.32
CA GLY A 105 -5.67 -6.73 -1.33
C GLY A 105 -5.14 -5.93 -2.52
N MET A 106 -4.90 -6.56 -3.65
CA MET A 106 -4.41 -5.88 -4.86
C MET A 106 -5.48 -4.97 -5.46
N GLY A 107 -5.03 -3.86 -6.04
CA GLY A 107 -5.87 -2.90 -6.75
C GLY A 107 -5.41 -2.67 -8.17
N ILE A 108 -6.36 -2.25 -9.04
CA ILE A 108 -6.08 -1.81 -10.38
C ILE A 108 -5.89 -0.29 -10.40
N GLY A 109 -4.84 0.17 -11.07
CA GLY A 109 -4.59 1.60 -11.27
C GLY A 109 -5.53 2.23 -12.31
N LYS A 110 -5.07 3.26 -13.01
CA LYS A 110 -5.84 3.86 -14.13
C LYS A 110 -6.11 2.80 -15.20
N ASN A 111 -7.38 2.63 -15.58
CA ASN A 111 -7.84 1.59 -16.50
C ASN A 111 -8.01 2.11 -17.93
N SER A 112 -7.71 1.22 -18.88
CA SER A 112 -8.44 1.15 -20.16
C SER A 112 -9.44 0.00 -20.09
N SER A 113 -10.50 0.04 -20.90
CA SER A 113 -11.45 -1.07 -21.04
C SER A 113 -10.85 -2.29 -21.75
N PHE A 114 -9.64 -2.16 -22.30
CA PHE A 114 -8.97 -3.19 -23.09
C PHE A 114 -7.72 -3.69 -22.38
N VAL A 115 -7.57 -5.01 -22.31
CA VAL A 115 -6.36 -5.69 -21.82
C VAL A 115 -5.64 -6.29 -23.02
N ASP A 116 -4.41 -5.86 -23.26
CA ASP A 116 -3.65 -6.37 -24.37
C ASP A 116 -3.27 -7.85 -24.19
N PRO A 117 -3.05 -8.62 -25.30
CA PRO A 117 -2.75 -10.05 -25.24
C PRO A 117 -1.48 -10.40 -24.44
N TYR A 118 -0.46 -9.54 -24.47
CA TYR A 118 0.77 -9.72 -23.72
C TYR A 118 0.50 -9.67 -22.21
N THR A 119 -0.22 -8.66 -21.75
CA THR A 119 -0.62 -8.51 -20.37
C THR A 119 -1.46 -9.69 -19.87
N ARG A 120 -2.43 -10.13 -20.70
CA ARG A 120 -3.24 -11.31 -20.41
C ARG A 120 -2.38 -12.57 -20.27
N LEU A 121 -1.43 -12.79 -21.17
CA LEU A 121 -0.50 -13.93 -21.11
C LEU A 121 0.30 -13.91 -19.80
N ILE A 122 0.86 -12.77 -19.42
CA ILE A 122 1.63 -12.63 -18.18
C ILE A 122 0.75 -12.94 -16.97
N TYR A 123 -0.41 -12.34 -16.84
CA TYR A 123 -1.28 -12.55 -15.68
C TYR A 123 -1.74 -14.00 -15.55
N HIS A 124 -2.07 -14.67 -16.67
CA HIS A 124 -2.36 -16.11 -16.66
C HIS A 124 -1.14 -16.97 -16.26
N GLY A 125 0.07 -16.47 -16.48
CA GLY A 125 1.30 -17.16 -16.11
C GLY A 125 1.69 -17.01 -14.65
N ILE A 126 1.24 -15.94 -13.97
CA ILE A 126 1.65 -15.61 -12.60
C ILE A 126 0.58 -15.88 -11.56
N PHE A 127 -0.69 -15.59 -11.84
CA PHE A 127 -1.77 -15.79 -10.88
C PHE A 127 -2.16 -17.25 -10.75
N SER A 128 -2.45 -17.66 -9.52
CA SER A 128 -2.98 -18.99 -9.23
C SER A 128 -4.39 -19.14 -9.84
N LYS A 129 -4.67 -20.30 -10.44
CA LYS A 129 -6.02 -20.67 -10.89
C LYS A 129 -6.78 -21.47 -9.83
N GLU A 130 -6.10 -21.92 -8.83
CA GLU A 130 -6.63 -22.77 -7.76
C GLU A 130 -7.21 -21.93 -6.62
N TYR A 131 -6.45 -20.92 -6.17
CA TYR A 131 -6.79 -20.09 -5.04
C TYR A 131 -7.61 -18.88 -5.41
N ILE A 132 -8.39 -18.36 -4.45
CA ILE A 132 -9.15 -17.13 -4.59
C ILE A 132 -8.22 -15.94 -4.33
N HIS A 133 -8.26 -14.94 -5.21
CA HIS A 133 -7.51 -13.69 -5.07
C HIS A 133 -8.30 -12.66 -4.27
N SER A 134 -7.66 -12.05 -3.29
CA SER A 134 -8.20 -10.91 -2.57
C SER A 134 -7.90 -9.62 -3.34
N THR A 135 -8.91 -8.80 -3.56
CA THR A 135 -8.82 -7.48 -4.17
C THR A 135 -9.30 -6.41 -3.21
N ARG A 136 -8.80 -5.18 -3.37
CA ARG A 136 -9.17 -4.07 -2.50
C ARG A 136 -10.41 -3.30 -2.96
N ASP A 137 -10.88 -3.54 -4.18
CA ASP A 137 -12.02 -2.88 -4.78
C ASP A 137 -12.74 -3.80 -5.79
N GLU A 138 -14.02 -3.50 -6.03
CA GLU A 138 -14.87 -4.30 -6.90
C GLU A 138 -14.40 -4.27 -8.36
N LYS A 139 -13.81 -3.16 -8.79
CA LYS A 139 -13.29 -2.99 -10.15
C LYS A 139 -12.15 -3.98 -10.44
N THR A 140 -11.27 -4.17 -9.48
CA THR A 140 -10.17 -5.12 -9.57
C THR A 140 -10.69 -6.56 -9.55
N LYS A 141 -11.69 -6.86 -8.72
CA LYS A 141 -12.34 -8.17 -8.69
C LYS A 141 -12.91 -8.50 -10.06
N ILE A 142 -13.76 -7.64 -10.60
CA ILE A 142 -14.37 -7.82 -11.94
C ILE A 142 -13.27 -8.03 -13.01
N PHE A 143 -12.20 -7.26 -12.95
CA PHE A 143 -11.07 -7.40 -13.87
C PHE A 143 -10.43 -8.80 -13.83
N LEU A 144 -10.17 -9.34 -12.64
CA LEU A 144 -9.61 -10.68 -12.48
C LEU A 144 -10.60 -11.77 -12.92
N GLU A 145 -11.88 -11.61 -12.61
CA GLU A 145 -12.94 -12.54 -13.04
C GLU A 145 -13.10 -12.58 -14.56
N GLN A 146 -12.99 -11.44 -15.25
CA GLN A 146 -12.98 -11.37 -16.73
C GLN A 146 -11.77 -12.08 -17.36
N MET A 147 -10.71 -12.29 -16.60
CA MET A 147 -9.57 -13.11 -16.99
C MET A 147 -9.72 -14.59 -16.61
N GLY A 148 -10.86 -15.00 -16.06
CA GLY A 148 -11.12 -16.38 -15.65
C GLY A 148 -10.44 -16.77 -14.33
N LEU A 149 -10.06 -15.79 -13.49
CA LEU A 149 -9.49 -16.01 -12.16
C LEU A 149 -10.59 -15.89 -11.10
N LYS A 150 -10.46 -16.63 -10.00
CA LYS A 150 -11.37 -16.52 -8.85
C LYS A 150 -10.96 -15.32 -8.01
N ALA A 151 -11.85 -14.39 -7.75
CA ALA A 151 -11.54 -13.21 -6.96
C ALA A 151 -12.68 -12.83 -5.99
N ILE A 152 -12.32 -12.19 -4.89
CA ILE A 152 -13.23 -11.63 -3.91
C ILE A 152 -12.75 -10.23 -3.51
N ASN A 153 -13.66 -9.29 -3.39
CA ASN A 153 -13.36 -7.98 -2.84
C ASN A 153 -13.37 -8.03 -1.31
N THR A 154 -12.19 -7.94 -0.70
CA THR A 154 -12.02 -7.92 0.76
C THR A 154 -11.72 -6.54 1.31
N GLY A 155 -11.67 -5.53 0.44
CA GLY A 155 -11.13 -4.23 0.80
C GLY A 155 -9.61 -4.20 0.91
N CYS A 156 -9.06 -3.04 1.24
CA CYS A 156 -7.63 -2.93 1.52
C CYS A 156 -7.28 -3.67 2.82
N PRO A 157 -6.20 -4.46 2.88
CA PRO A 157 -5.78 -5.16 4.11
C PRO A 157 -5.62 -4.25 5.32
N THR A 158 -5.29 -2.99 5.09
CA THR A 158 -5.19 -1.99 6.16
C THR A 158 -6.52 -1.74 6.89
N LEU A 159 -7.65 -2.06 6.25
CA LEU A 159 -8.99 -1.89 6.80
C LEU A 159 -9.51 -3.12 7.57
N TRP A 160 -8.88 -4.30 7.41
CA TRP A 160 -9.45 -5.55 7.96
C TRP A 160 -9.62 -5.54 9.47
N GLY A 161 -8.77 -4.82 10.21
CA GLY A 161 -8.91 -4.64 11.65
C GLY A 161 -9.92 -3.59 12.09
N LEU A 162 -10.55 -2.84 11.18
CA LEU A 162 -11.59 -1.86 11.49
C LEU A 162 -12.96 -2.52 11.58
N THR A 163 -13.15 -3.32 12.64
CA THR A 163 -14.42 -3.96 12.93
C THR A 163 -15.43 -2.94 13.47
N ASP A 164 -16.72 -3.29 13.48
CA ASP A 164 -17.76 -2.44 14.07
C ASP A 164 -17.45 -2.13 15.54
N GLU A 165 -16.96 -3.14 16.30
CA GLU A 165 -16.56 -2.94 17.69
C GLU A 165 -15.42 -1.92 17.82
N PHE A 166 -14.43 -1.98 16.94
CA PHE A 166 -13.33 -1.02 16.91
C PHE A 166 -13.84 0.38 16.54
N CYS A 167 -14.63 0.48 15.47
CA CYS A 167 -15.14 1.77 14.98
C CYS A 167 -16.04 2.48 16.02
N ASN A 168 -16.81 1.72 16.78
CA ASN A 168 -17.66 2.28 17.86
C ASN A 168 -16.86 2.87 19.03
N LYS A 169 -15.56 2.54 19.16
CA LYS A 169 -14.68 3.09 20.21
C LYS A 169 -13.94 4.36 19.75
N ILE A 170 -14.04 4.72 18.47
CA ILE A 170 -13.38 5.92 17.95
C ILE A 170 -14.04 7.16 18.57
N PRO A 171 -13.28 8.03 19.26
CA PRO A 171 -13.85 9.21 19.91
C PRO A 171 -14.39 10.22 18.91
N HIS A 172 -15.41 10.97 19.36
CA HIS A 172 -16.08 12.00 18.55
C HIS A 172 -15.74 13.45 18.98
N GLN A 173 -14.67 13.64 19.75
CA GLN A 173 -14.28 14.99 20.21
C GLN A 173 -13.12 15.55 19.40
N ARG A 174 -13.30 16.71 18.82
CA ARG A 174 -12.26 17.45 18.12
C ARG A 174 -11.10 17.76 19.07
N LYS A 175 -9.87 17.67 18.55
CA LYS A 175 -8.64 17.97 19.26
C LYS A 175 -8.10 19.35 18.88
N ASN A 176 -7.10 19.82 19.63
CA ASN A 176 -6.48 21.14 19.37
C ASN A 176 -5.29 21.06 18.42
N LYS A 177 -4.82 19.86 18.11
CA LYS A 177 -3.68 19.64 17.22
C LYS A 177 -4.13 18.79 16.03
N ALA A 178 -3.53 19.02 14.87
CA ALA A 178 -3.76 18.18 13.71
C ALA A 178 -2.46 17.68 13.10
N ILE A 179 -2.47 16.42 12.69
CA ILE A 179 -1.48 15.87 11.75
C ILE A 179 -2.13 15.85 10.38
N PHE A 180 -1.47 16.43 9.39
CA PHE A 180 -2.01 16.42 8.05
C PHE A 180 -1.00 15.91 7.01
N THR A 181 -1.55 15.48 5.85
CA THR A 181 -0.78 15.00 4.71
C THR A 181 -1.36 15.52 3.42
N LEU A 182 -0.49 15.73 2.43
CA LEU A 182 -0.86 16.10 1.06
C LEU A 182 -0.29 15.08 0.06
N THR A 183 -0.77 15.12 -1.17
CA THR A 183 -0.36 14.18 -2.23
C THR A 183 0.27 14.93 -3.39
N TYR A 184 1.61 15.06 -3.41
CA TYR A 184 2.34 15.84 -4.41
C TYR A 184 2.10 15.43 -5.87
N ASN A 185 1.83 14.16 -6.10
CA ASN A 185 1.60 13.61 -7.45
C ASN A 185 0.12 13.67 -7.90
N ASN A 186 -0.74 14.25 -7.07
CA ASN A 186 -2.12 14.58 -7.40
C ASN A 186 -2.49 15.96 -6.79
N PRO A 187 -1.79 17.05 -7.21
CA PRO A 187 -1.99 18.36 -6.62
C PRO A 187 -3.38 18.91 -6.92
N SER A 188 -3.93 19.66 -5.96
CA SER A 188 -5.24 20.29 -6.07
C SER A 188 -5.19 21.74 -5.57
N PRO A 189 -5.93 22.69 -6.20
CA PRO A 189 -6.08 24.03 -5.68
C PRO A 189 -6.67 24.10 -4.27
N GLU A 190 -7.47 23.10 -3.91
CA GLU A 190 -8.08 22.97 -2.59
C GLU A 190 -7.08 22.60 -1.49
N ASP A 191 -5.89 22.10 -1.83
CA ASP A 191 -4.88 21.77 -0.83
C ASP A 191 -4.41 23.03 -0.09
N LYS A 192 -4.33 24.18 -0.78
CA LYS A 192 -4.05 25.48 -0.15
C LYS A 192 -5.19 25.90 0.80
N ILE A 193 -6.44 25.75 0.37
CA ILE A 193 -7.61 26.07 1.19
C ILE A 193 -7.63 25.18 2.45
N LEU A 194 -7.31 23.89 2.30
CA LEU A 194 -7.20 22.96 3.43
C LEU A 194 -6.17 23.46 4.45
N ILE A 195 -4.98 23.85 4.00
CA ILE A 195 -3.93 24.37 4.89
C ILE A 195 -4.41 25.62 5.64
N ASP A 196 -5.08 26.55 4.95
CA ASP A 196 -5.57 27.80 5.53
C ASP A 196 -6.64 27.52 6.60
N ILE A 197 -7.56 26.58 6.33
CA ILE A 197 -8.56 26.12 7.32
C ILE A 197 -7.86 25.49 8.53
N LEU A 198 -6.92 24.57 8.31
CA LEU A 198 -6.20 23.91 9.40
C LEU A 198 -5.45 24.92 10.26
N SER A 199 -4.82 25.93 9.63
CA SER A 199 -4.07 26.96 10.34
C SER A 199 -4.97 27.88 11.18
N SER A 200 -6.24 28.04 10.81
CA SER A 200 -7.21 28.83 11.58
C SER A 200 -7.89 28.04 12.69
N GLU A 201 -7.97 26.72 12.55
CA GLU A 201 -8.81 25.85 13.37
C GLU A 201 -8.03 25.07 14.43
N TYR A 202 -6.72 24.93 14.28
CA TYR A 202 -5.87 24.15 15.20
C TYR A 202 -4.73 25.00 15.78
N ASP A 203 -4.45 24.82 17.05
CA ASP A 203 -3.37 25.52 17.76
C ASP A 203 -1.98 25.10 17.26
N LYS A 204 -1.85 23.84 16.81
CA LYS A 204 -0.60 23.28 16.33
C LYS A 204 -0.81 22.31 15.18
N LEU A 205 0.00 22.47 14.13
CA LEU A 205 -0.03 21.64 12.95
C LEU A 205 1.25 20.80 12.82
N TYR A 206 1.06 19.56 12.44
CA TYR A 206 2.12 18.62 12.08
C TYR A 206 1.90 18.13 10.66
N PHE A 207 2.96 18.09 9.87
CA PHE A 207 2.89 17.56 8.52
C PHE A 207 3.76 16.31 8.40
N TRP A 208 3.15 15.16 8.09
CA TRP A 208 3.91 13.96 7.82
C TRP A 208 4.28 13.86 6.35
N VAL A 209 5.58 13.78 6.09
CA VAL A 209 6.14 13.60 4.74
C VAL A 209 6.02 12.13 4.35
N GLN A 210 4.89 11.71 3.80
CA GLN A 210 4.65 10.32 3.41
C GLN A 210 5.27 9.98 2.05
N GLY A 211 5.18 10.87 1.06
CA GLY A 211 5.78 10.71 -0.26
C GLY A 211 7.05 11.56 -0.43
N PHE A 212 7.95 11.11 -1.30
CA PHE A 212 9.25 11.74 -1.50
C PHE A 212 9.16 13.25 -1.88
N GLY A 213 8.13 13.65 -2.61
CA GLY A 213 7.92 15.04 -3.03
C GLY A 213 6.95 15.86 -2.16
N ASP A 214 6.37 15.28 -1.08
CA ASP A 214 5.31 15.93 -0.31
C ASP A 214 5.80 17.19 0.42
N LEU A 215 7.04 17.23 0.91
CA LEU A 215 7.60 18.40 1.59
C LEU A 215 7.80 19.60 0.63
N ASP A 216 8.34 19.36 -0.55
CA ASP A 216 8.54 20.40 -1.55
C ASP A 216 7.19 20.94 -2.06
N TYR A 217 6.21 20.04 -2.18
CA TYR A 217 4.84 20.43 -2.51
C TYR A 217 4.23 21.33 -1.42
N LEU A 218 4.33 20.97 -0.15
CA LEU A 218 3.85 21.80 0.96
C LEU A 218 4.51 23.18 0.93
N LYS A 219 5.84 23.27 0.77
CA LYS A 219 6.59 24.53 0.69
C LYS A 219 6.16 25.42 -0.48
N SER A 220 5.68 24.82 -1.57
CA SER A 220 5.16 25.58 -2.71
C SER A 220 3.79 26.23 -2.44
N LEU A 221 3.06 25.74 -1.42
CA LEU A 221 1.71 26.20 -1.10
C LEU A 221 1.68 27.24 0.04
N THR A 222 2.60 27.14 1.01
CA THR A 222 2.56 27.99 2.22
C THR A 222 3.94 28.14 2.88
N ASP A 223 4.08 29.15 3.74
CA ASP A 223 5.17 29.21 4.71
C ASP A 223 5.00 28.10 5.76
N ILE A 224 6.08 27.37 6.02
CA ILE A 224 6.08 26.22 6.93
C ILE A 224 6.63 26.54 8.32
N SER A 225 6.94 27.78 8.63
CA SER A 225 7.59 28.19 9.89
C SER A 225 6.79 27.77 11.15
N ASN A 226 5.47 27.69 11.03
CA ASN A 226 4.55 27.29 12.11
C ASN A 226 4.06 25.83 11.99
N ILE A 227 4.63 25.04 11.07
CA ILE A 227 4.25 23.64 10.85
C ILE A 227 5.40 22.73 11.28
N GLU A 228 5.15 21.82 12.19
CA GLU A 228 6.15 20.83 12.61
C GLU A 228 6.21 19.69 11.59
N ILE A 229 7.41 19.41 11.06
CA ILE A 229 7.61 18.41 10.02
C ILE A 229 7.95 17.07 10.66
N ILE A 230 7.10 16.07 10.40
CA ILE A 230 7.36 14.66 10.75
C ILE A 230 8.12 14.02 9.60
N GLY A 231 9.26 13.40 9.91
CA GLY A 231 10.13 12.75 8.92
C GLY A 231 9.42 11.64 8.14
N HIS A 232 9.98 11.29 6.97
CA HIS A 232 9.38 10.36 6.00
C HIS A 232 9.14 8.94 6.54
N SER A 233 9.89 8.48 7.53
CA SER A 233 9.77 7.09 8.00
C SER A 233 8.45 6.81 8.72
N LEU A 234 7.93 5.58 8.57
CA LEU A 234 6.75 5.14 9.31
C LEU A 234 6.98 5.20 10.82
N SER A 235 8.19 4.89 11.29
CA SER A 235 8.55 4.98 12.72
C SER A 235 8.50 6.42 13.26
N ALA A 236 8.87 7.43 12.46
CA ALA A 236 8.75 8.82 12.88
C ALA A 236 7.27 9.21 13.06
N TYR A 237 6.41 8.78 12.12
CA TYR A 237 4.97 9.00 12.23
C TYR A 237 4.36 8.27 13.44
N GLU A 238 4.72 7.01 13.62
CA GLU A 238 4.29 6.18 14.76
C GLU A 238 4.71 6.77 16.11
N ASN A 239 5.94 7.29 16.22
CA ASN A 239 6.43 7.92 17.43
C ASN A 239 5.62 9.18 17.80
N VAL A 240 5.24 9.99 16.82
CA VAL A 240 4.40 11.16 17.08
C VAL A 240 3.01 10.73 17.51
N LEU A 241 2.40 9.77 16.83
CA LEU A 241 1.09 9.23 17.22
C LEU A 241 1.08 8.62 18.63
N ASN A 242 2.17 7.95 19.04
CA ASN A 242 2.28 7.35 20.37
C ASN A 242 2.67 8.34 21.47
N SER A 243 3.20 9.51 21.12
CA SER A 243 3.69 10.49 22.10
C SER A 243 2.61 11.43 22.62
N TYR A 244 1.47 11.50 21.93
CA TYR A 244 0.38 12.42 22.24
C TYR A 244 -0.97 11.78 21.89
N ASP A 245 -1.94 11.90 22.80
CA ASP A 245 -3.30 11.34 22.63
C ASP A 245 -4.30 12.35 22.07
N ASP A 246 -3.85 13.48 21.52
CA ASP A 246 -4.71 14.63 21.22
C ASP A 246 -4.53 15.22 19.82
N PHE A 247 -4.46 14.34 18.80
CA PHE A 247 -4.43 14.77 17.41
C PHE A 247 -5.70 14.40 16.65
N ASP A 248 -6.11 15.29 15.75
CA ASP A 248 -6.94 14.93 14.61
C ASP A 248 -6.03 14.61 13.41
N TYR A 249 -6.41 13.64 12.59
CA TYR A 249 -5.77 13.42 11.30
C TYR A 249 -6.62 14.03 10.18
N VAL A 250 -5.98 14.81 9.31
CA VAL A 250 -6.64 15.42 8.15
C VAL A 250 -5.74 15.27 6.92
N GLY A 251 -6.26 14.82 5.77
CA GLY A 251 -5.41 14.81 4.59
C GLY A 251 -5.85 13.90 3.46
N THR A 252 -5.03 13.90 2.41
CA THR A 252 -5.32 13.21 1.14
C THR A 252 -4.61 11.86 1.01
N ARG A 253 -3.83 11.44 2.01
CA ARG A 253 -3.10 10.16 2.04
C ARG A 253 -3.89 9.11 2.83
N LEU A 254 -4.64 8.26 2.13
CA LEU A 254 -5.52 7.26 2.72
C LEU A 254 -4.84 6.39 3.80
N HIS A 255 -3.67 5.82 3.49
CA HIS A 255 -3.01 4.89 4.41
C HIS A 255 -2.50 5.57 5.69
N ALA A 256 -2.11 6.85 5.62
CA ALA A 256 -1.76 7.62 6.80
C ALA A 256 -2.94 7.74 7.76
N GLY A 257 -4.12 8.09 7.23
CA GLY A 257 -5.34 8.19 8.04
C GLY A 257 -5.76 6.85 8.64
N ILE A 258 -5.73 5.78 7.85
CA ILE A 258 -6.06 4.43 8.36
C ILE A 258 -5.07 4.02 9.46
N PHE A 259 -3.78 4.33 9.29
CA PHE A 259 -2.77 4.05 10.31
C PHE A 259 -3.03 4.82 11.60
N ALA A 260 -3.36 6.11 11.50
CA ALA A 260 -3.76 6.92 12.64
C ALA A 260 -4.98 6.33 13.35
N ILE A 261 -6.05 5.97 12.61
CA ILE A 261 -7.25 5.34 13.18
C ILE A 261 -6.91 4.03 13.89
N ARG A 262 -6.14 3.13 13.26
CA ARG A 262 -5.81 1.83 13.87
C ARG A 262 -4.88 1.91 15.06
N ARG A 263 -4.17 3.01 15.24
CA ARG A 263 -3.28 3.27 16.39
C ARG A 263 -4.00 3.93 17.55
N SER A 264 -5.13 4.52 17.29
CA SER A 264 -5.83 5.32 18.28
C SER A 264 -7.12 4.66 18.67
N GLU A 265 -7.27 4.42 19.95
CA GLU A 265 -8.59 4.38 20.55
C GLU A 265 -9.22 5.80 20.58
N ASN A 266 -8.55 6.83 19.98
CA ASN A 266 -8.80 8.26 20.24
C ASN A 266 -8.73 9.23 19.05
N TYR A 267 -8.89 8.87 17.74
CA TYR A 267 -8.72 9.85 16.64
C TYR A 267 -9.93 10.02 15.71
N TYR A 268 -10.12 11.26 15.21
CA TYR A 268 -11.04 11.60 14.13
C TYR A 268 -10.38 11.53 12.76
N TYR A 269 -11.15 11.12 11.78
CA TYR A 269 -10.77 11.09 10.39
C TYR A 269 -11.68 11.98 9.55
N PHE A 270 -11.12 12.98 8.88
CA PHE A 270 -11.78 13.69 7.81
C PHE A 270 -11.15 13.29 6.47
N TYR A 271 -11.94 12.60 5.64
CA TYR A 271 -11.53 12.24 4.28
C TYR A 271 -12.29 13.10 3.27
N ARG A 272 -11.61 13.50 2.19
CA ARG A 272 -12.15 14.14 1.02
C ARG A 272 -12.53 13.12 -0.05
#